data_dae13b5cc268a7637295b0f6b152f8f0
#
_entry.id   dae13b5cc268a7637295b0f6b152f8f0
#
_cell.length_a   1.000
_cell.length_b   1.000
_cell.length_c   1.000
_cell.angle_alpha   90.00
_cell.angle_beta   90.00
_cell.angle_gamma   90.00
#
_symmetry.space_group_name_H-M   'P 1'
#
loop_
_entity.id
_entity.type
_entity.pdbx_description
1 polymer ?
#
loop_
_entity_poly.entity_id
_entity_poly.type
_entity_poly.pdbx_seq_one_letter_code
_entity_poly.pdbx_strand_id
1 'polypeptide(L)'
;MPILKSYYQDVYRSPVVRLDGYSGRHALAASVLAYLDFGGATGTSKDGLAETMLAFAAERGTLTPGMPVVEASSGSFGAALAVSCATTGHPCILVVPSSLPIARRQRLQELGAKIVVSSNGSRKAMDRIAQQTAQRYNAYYTRYFSNDDNPEYHRRVTGPQILKAAGDAIDAVVIGVGSGGTVTGVAEYIKAWNSMIRIV
;
A
#
# COMPACT_ATOMS: atom_id res chain seq x y z
N MET A 1 10.29 27.64 -0.24
CA MET A 1 9.81 26.26 -0.12
C MET A 1 11.02 25.36 0.03
N PRO A 2 11.12 24.50 1.04
CA PRO A 2 12.19 23.53 1.11
C PRO A 2 12.09 22.56 -0.09
N ILE A 3 13.22 22.30 -0.75
CA ILE A 3 13.31 21.27 -1.80
C ILE A 3 13.20 19.93 -1.10
N LEU A 4 12.13 19.19 -1.39
CA LEU A 4 11.90 17.85 -0.82
C LEU A 4 12.98 16.90 -1.33
N LYS A 5 13.71 16.27 -0.43
CA LYS A 5 14.75 15.28 -0.79
C LYS A 5 14.17 13.91 -1.17
N SER A 6 12.91 13.66 -0.82
CA SER A 6 12.13 12.51 -1.30
C SER A 6 10.64 12.84 -1.25
N TYR A 7 9.88 12.25 -2.15
CA TYR A 7 8.43 12.35 -2.23
C TYR A 7 7.73 11.86 -0.95
N TYR A 8 8.39 10.99 -0.17
CA TYR A 8 7.85 10.35 1.04
C TYR A 8 7.69 11.28 2.25
N GLN A 9 8.52 12.32 2.37
CA GLN A 9 8.61 13.06 3.63
C GLN A 9 7.47 14.07 3.85
N ASP A 10 6.84 14.59 2.78
CA ASP A 10 5.82 15.63 2.93
C ASP A 10 4.60 15.50 2.01
N VAL A 11 4.65 14.73 0.92
CA VAL A 11 3.53 14.59 -0.02
C VAL A 11 2.45 13.64 0.51
N TYR A 12 2.84 12.64 1.31
CA TYR A 12 1.91 11.69 1.94
C TYR A 12 1.56 12.06 3.38
N ARG A 13 1.44 13.34 3.70
CA ARG A 13 0.80 13.75 4.96
C ARG A 13 -0.70 13.54 4.83
N SER A 14 -1.13 12.36 5.18
CA SER A 14 -2.57 12.07 5.25
C SER A 14 -3.18 12.90 6.38
N PRO A 15 -4.16 13.77 6.07
CA PRO A 15 -4.81 14.57 7.10
C PRO A 15 -5.66 13.68 8.01
N VAL A 16 -5.76 14.08 9.26
CA VAL A 16 -6.74 13.52 10.19
C VAL A 16 -7.88 14.52 10.37
N VAL A 17 -9.09 14.06 10.18
CA VAL A 17 -10.31 14.86 10.28
C VAL A 17 -11.16 14.36 11.44
N ARG A 18 -11.59 15.28 12.30
CA ARG A 18 -12.56 14.95 13.35
C ARG A 18 -13.98 14.93 12.76
N LEU A 19 -14.70 13.84 12.98
CA LEU A 19 -16.03 13.61 12.43
C LEU A 19 -17.12 14.09 13.39
N ASP A 20 -17.10 15.38 13.78
CA ASP A 20 -18.04 15.96 14.74
C ASP A 20 -19.51 15.83 14.30
N GLY A 21 -19.78 16.05 13.02
CA GLY A 21 -21.14 15.90 12.47
C GLY A 21 -21.67 14.47 12.53
N TYR A 22 -20.78 13.48 12.38
CA TYR A 22 -21.11 12.06 12.54
C TYR A 22 -21.37 11.71 14.01
N SER A 23 -20.44 12.11 14.89
CA SER A 23 -20.56 11.86 16.34
C SER A 23 -21.81 12.51 16.92
N GLY A 24 -22.13 13.74 16.55
CA GLY A 24 -23.33 14.43 17.01
C GLY A 24 -24.63 13.79 16.51
N ARG A 25 -24.70 13.40 15.22
CA ARG A 25 -25.87 12.75 14.64
C ARG A 25 -26.20 11.40 15.30
N HIS A 26 -25.16 10.67 15.72
CA HIS A 26 -25.27 9.35 16.34
C HIS A 26 -25.17 9.38 17.87
N ALA A 27 -25.16 10.58 18.48
CA ALA A 27 -25.03 10.78 19.93
C ALA A 27 -23.89 9.97 20.55
N LEU A 28 -22.73 9.93 19.87
CA LEU A 28 -21.57 9.19 20.34
C LEU A 28 -20.86 9.95 21.46
N ALA A 29 -20.51 9.26 22.53
CA ALA A 29 -19.67 9.82 23.62
C ALA A 29 -18.20 9.92 23.21
N ALA A 30 -17.78 9.18 22.18
CA ALA A 30 -16.41 9.15 21.68
C ALA A 30 -16.19 10.19 20.58
N SER A 31 -15.00 10.81 20.57
CA SER A 31 -14.51 11.56 19.41
C SER A 31 -14.06 10.57 18.32
N VAL A 32 -14.60 10.68 17.12
CA VAL A 32 -14.22 9.86 15.97
C VAL A 32 -13.29 10.66 15.08
N LEU A 33 -12.08 10.12 14.84
CA LEU A 33 -11.08 10.68 13.95
C LEU A 33 -10.96 9.79 12.70
N ALA A 34 -10.90 10.39 11.53
CA ALA A 34 -10.65 9.70 10.27
C ALA A 34 -9.26 10.08 9.72
N TYR A 35 -8.38 9.09 9.59
CA TYR A 35 -7.11 9.24 8.88
C TYR A 35 -7.36 9.04 7.37
N LEU A 36 -7.13 10.09 6.58
CA LEU A 36 -7.49 10.12 5.16
C LEU A 36 -6.27 9.83 4.28
N ASP A 37 -6.07 8.56 3.94
CA ASP A 37 -4.91 8.08 3.19
C ASP A 37 -5.25 7.85 1.69
N PHE A 38 -5.48 8.95 0.97
CA PHE A 38 -5.81 8.93 -0.47
C PHE A 38 -5.13 10.06 -1.28
N GLY A 39 -4.12 10.70 -0.72
CA GLY A 39 -3.45 11.85 -1.37
C GLY A 39 -2.47 11.49 -2.47
N GLY A 40 -2.25 10.22 -2.77
CA GLY A 40 -1.28 9.77 -3.78
C GLY A 40 -1.82 9.78 -5.22
N ALA A 41 -0.98 9.37 -6.17
CA ALA A 41 -1.24 9.42 -7.61
C ALA A 41 -2.43 8.57 -8.07
N THR A 42 -2.72 7.46 -7.38
CA THR A 42 -3.88 6.61 -7.66
C THR A 42 -5.08 6.93 -6.78
N GLY A 43 -4.93 7.84 -5.83
CA GLY A 43 -5.97 8.19 -4.86
C GLY A 43 -6.23 7.08 -3.84
N THR A 44 -5.26 6.24 -3.55
CA THR A 44 -5.41 5.11 -2.62
C THR A 44 -4.30 5.07 -1.58
N SER A 45 -4.55 4.41 -0.46
CA SER A 45 -3.56 4.14 0.59
C SER A 45 -2.40 3.23 0.16
N LYS A 46 -2.31 2.87 -1.12
CA LYS A 46 -1.26 1.96 -1.61
C LYS A 46 -0.15 2.67 -2.35
N ASP A 47 -0.29 3.96 -2.63
CA ASP A 47 0.70 4.72 -3.38
C ASP A 47 2.04 4.76 -2.64
N GLY A 48 2.08 5.29 -1.42
CA GLY A 48 3.31 5.34 -0.62
C GLY A 48 3.88 3.96 -0.28
N LEU A 49 3.00 2.97 -0.07
CA LEU A 49 3.43 1.59 0.17
C LEU A 49 4.16 0.99 -1.03
N ALA A 50 3.58 1.11 -2.24
CA ALA A 50 4.18 0.55 -3.45
C ALA A 50 5.56 1.16 -3.73
N GLU A 51 5.66 2.46 -3.62
CA GLU A 51 6.90 3.19 -3.79
C GLU A 51 7.96 2.76 -2.76
N THR A 52 7.58 2.69 -1.47
CA THR A 52 8.51 2.28 -0.41
C THR A 52 8.98 0.83 -0.56
N MET A 53 8.11 -0.09 -0.96
CA MET A 53 8.51 -1.48 -1.20
C MET A 53 9.55 -1.58 -2.33
N LEU A 54 9.43 -0.77 -3.40
CA LEU A 54 10.46 -0.72 -4.45
C LEU A 54 11.77 -0.10 -3.93
N ALA A 55 11.68 0.97 -3.14
CA ALA A 55 12.86 1.60 -2.55
C ALA A 55 13.62 0.63 -1.62
N PHE A 56 12.92 -0.07 -0.72
CA PHE A 56 13.54 -1.08 0.15
C PHE A 56 14.18 -2.22 -0.64
N ALA A 57 13.55 -2.66 -1.74
CA ALA A 57 14.13 -3.67 -2.61
C ALA A 57 15.41 -3.16 -3.32
N ALA A 58 15.41 -1.90 -3.75
CA ALA A 58 16.58 -1.27 -4.36
C ALA A 58 17.73 -1.08 -3.36
N GLU A 59 17.43 -0.61 -2.14
CA GLU A 59 18.41 -0.47 -1.06
C GLU A 59 19.09 -1.79 -0.69
N ARG A 60 18.35 -2.91 -0.74
CA ARG A 60 18.90 -4.26 -0.51
C ARG A 60 19.61 -4.85 -1.75
N GLY A 61 19.61 -4.16 -2.87
CA GLY A 61 20.18 -4.65 -4.13
C GLY A 61 19.37 -5.78 -4.79
N THR A 62 18.14 -6.07 -4.32
CA THR A 62 17.25 -7.08 -4.90
C THR A 62 16.46 -6.58 -6.10
N LEU A 63 16.33 -5.27 -6.23
CA LEU A 63 15.79 -4.58 -7.39
C LEU A 63 16.89 -3.69 -7.98
N THR A 64 17.36 -4.03 -9.17
CA THR A 64 18.39 -3.24 -9.87
C THR A 64 17.75 -2.32 -10.94
N PRO A 65 18.42 -1.22 -11.34
CA PRO A 65 17.88 -0.30 -12.34
C PRO A 65 17.41 -1.01 -13.62
N GLY A 66 16.20 -0.71 -14.07
CA GLY A 66 15.58 -1.30 -15.27
C GLY A 66 15.09 -2.75 -15.11
N MET A 67 15.31 -3.39 -13.95
CA MET A 67 14.79 -4.74 -13.69
C MET A 67 13.26 -4.74 -13.72
N PRO A 68 12.60 -5.67 -14.44
CA PRO A 68 11.14 -5.78 -14.40
C PRO A 68 10.63 -6.11 -12.99
N VAL A 69 9.44 -5.63 -12.68
CA VAL A 69 8.72 -5.89 -11.42
C VAL A 69 7.45 -6.66 -11.72
N VAL A 70 7.19 -7.72 -10.98
CA VAL A 70 6.01 -8.58 -11.13
C VAL A 70 5.18 -8.56 -9.86
N GLU A 71 3.86 -8.53 -10.01
CA GLU A 71 2.93 -8.74 -8.88
C GLU A 71 1.63 -9.41 -9.35
N ALA A 72 1.04 -10.22 -8.48
CA ALA A 72 -0.28 -10.81 -8.66
C ALA A 72 -1.35 -9.92 -8.03
N SER A 73 -1.74 -8.84 -8.71
CA SER A 73 -2.69 -7.87 -8.17
C SER A 73 -3.52 -7.21 -9.26
N SER A 74 -4.83 -7.15 -9.03
CA SER A 74 -5.81 -6.43 -9.87
C SER A 74 -6.45 -5.24 -9.16
N GLY A 75 -6.06 -4.99 -7.91
CA GLY A 75 -6.60 -3.95 -7.04
C GLY A 75 -5.72 -2.71 -6.94
N SER A 76 -5.96 -1.92 -5.89
CA SER A 76 -5.27 -0.66 -5.64
C SER A 76 -3.75 -0.79 -5.55
N PHE A 77 -3.24 -1.89 -4.96
CA PHE A 77 -1.79 -2.10 -4.89
C PHE A 77 -1.18 -2.30 -6.29
N GLY A 78 -1.84 -3.05 -7.18
CA GLY A 78 -1.38 -3.22 -8.57
C GLY A 78 -1.35 -1.90 -9.34
N ALA A 79 -2.36 -1.04 -9.15
CA ALA A 79 -2.39 0.29 -9.77
C ALA A 79 -1.26 1.18 -9.23
N ALA A 80 -1.07 1.23 -7.92
CA ALA A 80 -0.01 1.99 -7.28
C ALA A 80 1.39 1.49 -7.71
N LEU A 81 1.57 0.17 -7.79
CA LEU A 81 2.83 -0.43 -8.24
C LEU A 81 3.13 -0.07 -9.70
N ALA A 82 2.12 -0.08 -10.58
CA ALA A 82 2.30 0.31 -11.99
C ALA A 82 2.79 1.76 -12.11
N VAL A 83 2.19 2.70 -11.35
CA VAL A 83 2.63 4.10 -11.31
C VAL A 83 4.05 4.21 -10.74
N SER A 84 4.34 3.56 -9.62
CA SER A 84 5.66 3.61 -9.00
C SER A 84 6.74 3.04 -9.92
N CYS A 85 6.46 1.94 -10.62
CA CYS A 85 7.37 1.38 -11.62
C CYS A 85 7.61 2.33 -12.80
N ALA A 86 6.55 2.96 -13.31
CA ALA A 86 6.69 3.93 -14.41
C ALA A 86 7.54 5.14 -14.00
N THR A 87 7.37 5.63 -12.77
CA THR A 87 8.13 6.76 -12.22
C THR A 87 9.61 6.42 -12.00
N THR A 88 9.91 5.17 -11.63
CA THR A 88 11.27 4.72 -11.32
C THR A 88 11.98 4.01 -12.49
N GLY A 89 11.31 3.91 -13.66
CA GLY A 89 11.89 3.33 -14.87
C GLY A 89 11.93 1.80 -14.89
N HIS A 90 11.06 1.14 -14.12
CA HIS A 90 10.94 -0.31 -14.11
C HIS A 90 9.76 -0.79 -14.97
N PRO A 91 9.95 -1.79 -15.86
CA PRO A 91 8.81 -2.46 -16.49
C PRO A 91 7.93 -3.14 -15.45
N CYS A 92 6.62 -2.88 -15.46
CA CYS A 92 5.65 -3.49 -14.53
C CYS A 92 4.85 -4.59 -15.22
N ILE A 93 4.75 -5.77 -14.60
CA ILE A 93 3.95 -6.91 -15.07
C ILE A 93 2.96 -7.29 -13.98
N LEU A 94 1.66 -7.20 -14.27
CA LEU A 94 0.60 -7.58 -13.34
C LEU A 94 -0.10 -8.85 -13.80
N VAL A 95 -0.15 -9.83 -12.92
CA VAL A 95 -0.95 -11.05 -13.10
C VAL A 95 -2.33 -10.78 -12.53
N VAL A 96 -3.35 -10.90 -13.38
CA VAL A 96 -4.74 -10.59 -13.02
C VAL A 96 -5.67 -11.76 -13.37
N PRO A 97 -6.81 -11.93 -12.69
CA PRO A 97 -7.76 -12.98 -13.02
C PRO A 97 -8.47 -12.67 -14.33
N SER A 98 -8.89 -13.70 -15.06
CA SER A 98 -9.68 -13.57 -16.29
C SER A 98 -11.03 -12.87 -16.06
N SER A 99 -11.56 -12.94 -14.85
CA SER A 99 -12.80 -12.26 -14.43
C SER A 99 -12.65 -10.77 -14.19
N LEU A 100 -11.42 -10.22 -14.27
CA LEU A 100 -11.22 -8.78 -14.11
C LEU A 100 -11.90 -8.02 -15.25
N PRO A 101 -12.81 -7.04 -14.95
CA PRO A 101 -13.47 -6.25 -15.98
C PRO A 101 -12.49 -5.60 -16.96
N ILE A 102 -12.86 -5.55 -18.24
CA ILE A 102 -12.02 -5.01 -19.32
C ILE A 102 -11.57 -3.57 -19.00
N ALA A 103 -12.47 -2.71 -18.54
CA ALA A 103 -12.15 -1.33 -18.18
C ALA A 103 -11.06 -1.23 -17.11
N ARG A 104 -11.10 -2.10 -16.08
CA ARG A 104 -10.04 -2.16 -15.05
C ARG A 104 -8.72 -2.64 -15.64
N ARG A 105 -8.76 -3.59 -16.55
CA ARG A 105 -7.57 -4.10 -17.24
C ARG A 105 -6.92 -3.02 -18.09
N GLN A 106 -7.74 -2.29 -18.87
CA GLN A 106 -7.30 -1.13 -19.64
C GLN A 106 -6.68 -0.05 -18.74
N ARG A 107 -7.32 0.25 -17.60
CA ARG A 107 -6.78 1.24 -16.65
C ARG A 107 -5.39 0.86 -16.14
N LEU A 108 -5.14 -0.40 -15.81
CA LEU A 108 -3.81 -0.86 -15.39
C LEU A 108 -2.78 -0.74 -16.53
N GLN A 109 -3.19 -0.98 -17.77
CA GLN A 109 -2.32 -0.82 -18.96
C GLN A 109 -1.99 0.66 -19.22
N GLU A 110 -2.96 1.56 -19.08
CA GLU A 110 -2.75 3.02 -19.17
C GLU A 110 -1.75 3.53 -18.11
N LEU A 111 -1.72 2.90 -16.94
CA LEU A 111 -0.73 3.18 -15.88
C LEU A 111 0.65 2.55 -16.17
N GLY A 112 0.85 1.91 -17.32
CA GLY A 112 2.12 1.37 -17.77
C GLY A 112 2.33 -0.13 -17.49
N ALA A 113 1.35 -0.85 -16.94
CA ALA A 113 1.50 -2.26 -16.66
C ALA A 113 1.28 -3.15 -17.89
N LYS A 114 2.13 -4.16 -18.07
CA LYS A 114 1.85 -5.32 -18.92
C LYS A 114 0.97 -6.31 -18.16
N ILE A 115 -0.08 -6.81 -18.81
CA ILE A 115 -1.06 -7.68 -18.16
C ILE A 115 -0.82 -9.14 -18.59
N VAL A 116 -0.71 -10.01 -17.59
CA VAL A 116 -0.75 -11.48 -17.74
C VAL A 116 -2.05 -11.98 -17.14
N VAL A 117 -2.86 -12.68 -17.93
CA VAL A 117 -4.18 -13.15 -17.50
C VAL A 117 -4.09 -14.57 -16.96
N SER A 118 -4.55 -14.79 -15.75
CA SER A 118 -4.74 -16.10 -15.15
C SER A 118 -6.15 -16.61 -15.45
N SER A 119 -6.27 -17.80 -16.05
CA SER A 119 -7.56 -18.47 -16.26
C SER A 119 -8.21 -18.92 -14.95
N ASN A 120 -7.38 -19.23 -13.96
CA ASN A 120 -7.82 -19.51 -12.59
C ASN A 120 -7.59 -18.28 -11.72
N GLY A 121 -8.68 -17.63 -11.27
CA GLY A 121 -8.65 -16.42 -10.47
C GLY A 121 -8.29 -16.60 -8.99
N SER A 122 -7.97 -17.83 -8.56
CA SER A 122 -7.56 -18.05 -7.17
C SER A 122 -6.22 -17.36 -6.88
N ARG A 123 -6.07 -16.83 -5.67
CA ARG A 123 -4.83 -16.19 -5.22
C ARG A 123 -3.62 -17.08 -5.47
N LYS A 124 -3.68 -18.35 -5.04
CA LYS A 124 -2.60 -19.31 -5.20
C LYS A 124 -2.19 -19.54 -6.66
N ALA A 125 -3.15 -19.54 -7.59
CA ALA A 125 -2.85 -19.71 -9.01
C ALA A 125 -2.17 -18.46 -9.58
N MET A 126 -2.65 -17.27 -9.23
CA MET A 126 -2.05 -16.01 -9.67
C MET A 126 -0.63 -15.84 -9.12
N ASP A 127 -0.39 -16.16 -7.85
CA ASP A 127 0.95 -16.11 -7.24
C ASP A 127 1.92 -17.06 -7.93
N ARG A 128 1.48 -18.29 -8.27
CA ARG A 128 2.30 -19.22 -9.04
C ARG A 128 2.69 -18.66 -10.41
N ILE A 129 1.73 -18.06 -11.13
CA ILE A 129 2.01 -17.44 -12.43
C ILE A 129 2.96 -16.24 -12.25
N ALA A 130 2.77 -15.41 -11.23
CA ALA A 130 3.67 -14.30 -10.95
C ALA A 130 5.09 -14.77 -10.65
N GLN A 131 5.26 -15.82 -9.86
CA GLN A 131 6.55 -16.42 -9.58
C GLN A 131 7.23 -16.97 -10.84
N GLN A 132 6.49 -17.72 -11.68
CA GLN A 132 7.00 -18.24 -12.96
C GLN A 132 7.38 -17.08 -13.92
N THR A 133 6.57 -16.02 -13.94
CA THR A 133 6.85 -14.83 -14.75
C THR A 133 8.11 -14.12 -14.26
N ALA A 134 8.27 -13.98 -12.94
CA ALA A 134 9.47 -13.39 -12.35
C ALA A 134 10.73 -14.19 -12.70
N GLN A 135 10.68 -15.50 -12.61
CA GLN A 135 11.80 -16.38 -13.01
C GLN A 135 12.15 -16.24 -14.49
N ARG A 136 11.11 -16.25 -15.37
CA ARG A 136 11.30 -16.17 -16.82
C ARG A 136 11.95 -14.87 -17.27
N TYR A 137 11.60 -13.75 -16.63
CA TYR A 137 12.08 -12.41 -17.01
C TYR A 137 13.19 -11.88 -16.11
N ASN A 138 13.73 -12.69 -15.20
CA ASN A 138 14.67 -12.27 -14.16
C ASN A 138 14.16 -11.00 -13.45
N ALA A 139 12.91 -11.03 -12.99
CA ALA A 139 12.18 -9.89 -12.46
C ALA A 139 12.06 -9.97 -10.93
N TYR A 140 11.96 -8.81 -10.29
CA TYR A 140 11.62 -8.72 -8.88
C TYR A 140 10.11 -9.00 -8.66
N TYR A 141 9.80 -10.02 -7.84
CA TYR A 141 8.42 -10.30 -7.43
C TYR A 141 8.15 -9.67 -6.07
N THR A 142 7.24 -8.69 -6.02
CA THR A 142 7.00 -7.89 -4.80
C THR A 142 6.36 -8.66 -3.66
N ARG A 143 5.57 -9.73 -3.96
CA ARG A 143 4.91 -10.59 -2.96
C ARG A 143 4.10 -9.81 -1.93
N TYR A 144 3.32 -8.85 -2.35
CA TYR A 144 2.59 -7.91 -1.52
C TYR A 144 1.90 -8.52 -0.27
N PHE A 145 1.37 -9.73 -0.36
CA PHE A 145 0.67 -10.40 0.75
C PHE A 145 1.59 -11.13 1.74
N SER A 146 2.87 -11.30 1.43
CA SER A 146 3.82 -12.06 2.24
C SER A 146 5.19 -11.40 2.37
N ASN A 147 5.31 -10.14 1.98
CA ASN A 147 6.55 -9.37 2.08
C ASN A 147 6.51 -8.50 3.34
N ASP A 148 7.51 -8.66 4.19
CA ASP A 148 7.62 -7.92 5.46
C ASP A 148 7.81 -6.40 5.24
N ASP A 149 8.19 -5.96 4.06
CA ASP A 149 8.24 -4.54 3.70
C ASP A 149 6.86 -3.87 3.80
N ASN A 150 5.77 -4.64 3.61
CA ASN A 150 4.41 -4.12 3.73
C ASN A 150 4.09 -3.67 5.17
N PRO A 151 4.14 -4.51 6.20
CA PRO A 151 3.96 -4.03 7.59
C PRO A 151 5.06 -3.06 8.02
N GLU A 152 6.28 -3.19 7.54
CA GLU A 152 7.38 -2.30 7.88
C GLU A 152 7.13 -0.86 7.42
N TYR A 153 6.58 -0.65 6.21
CA TYR A 153 6.13 0.66 5.77
C TYR A 153 5.13 1.27 6.76
N HIS A 154 4.11 0.52 7.15
CA HIS A 154 3.08 1.01 8.06
C HIS A 154 3.61 1.26 9.47
N ARG A 155 4.60 0.48 9.92
CA ARG A 155 5.29 0.68 11.18
C ARG A 155 6.12 1.97 11.19
N ARG A 156 6.82 2.27 10.06
CA ARG A 156 7.70 3.46 9.95
C ARG A 156 6.97 4.74 9.56
N VAL A 157 5.85 4.63 8.86
CA VAL A 157 5.18 5.79 8.26
C VAL A 157 3.78 5.97 8.83
N THR A 158 2.87 5.02 8.61
CA THR A 158 1.45 5.17 8.94
C THR A 158 1.21 5.26 10.45
N GLY A 159 1.81 4.38 11.23
CA GLY A 159 1.70 4.39 12.70
C GLY A 159 2.16 5.71 13.33
N PRO A 160 3.37 6.19 13.03
CA PRO A 160 3.84 7.50 13.48
C PRO A 160 2.96 8.66 13.06
N GLN A 161 2.45 8.67 11.83
CA GLN A 161 1.58 9.75 11.35
C GLN A 161 0.25 9.77 12.09
N ILE A 162 -0.38 8.61 12.32
CA ILE A 162 -1.61 8.50 13.09
C ILE A 162 -1.39 9.02 14.51
N LEU A 163 -0.36 8.56 15.20
CA LEU A 163 -0.07 8.97 16.56
C LEU A 163 0.21 10.46 16.67
N LYS A 164 1.03 11.00 15.76
CA LYS A 164 1.35 12.44 15.70
C LYS A 164 0.11 13.32 15.46
N ALA A 165 -0.81 12.86 14.62
CA ALA A 165 -1.98 13.64 14.23
C ALA A 165 -3.12 13.56 15.25
N ALA A 166 -3.28 12.43 15.92
CA ALA A 166 -4.34 12.22 16.92
C ALA A 166 -3.92 12.64 18.35
N GLY A 167 -2.61 12.83 18.61
CA GLY A 167 -2.07 13.18 19.91
C GLY A 167 -2.20 12.05 20.93
N ASP A 168 -2.09 12.38 22.21
CA ASP A 168 -2.06 11.41 23.32
C ASP A 168 -3.43 10.81 23.68
N ALA A 169 -4.52 11.27 23.03
CA ALA A 169 -5.90 10.94 23.39
C ALA A 169 -6.50 9.83 22.51
N ILE A 170 -5.72 8.82 22.14
CA ILE A 170 -6.23 7.66 21.38
C ILE A 170 -6.55 6.51 22.34
N ASP A 171 -7.82 6.06 22.35
CA ASP A 171 -8.25 4.85 23.07
C ASP A 171 -8.28 3.61 22.16
N ALA A 172 -8.57 3.80 20.88
CA ALA A 172 -8.67 2.71 19.91
C ALA A 172 -8.33 3.16 18.49
N VAL A 173 -7.76 2.25 17.70
CA VAL A 173 -7.55 2.40 16.27
C VAL A 173 -8.29 1.30 15.55
N VAL A 174 -9.18 1.68 14.61
CA VAL A 174 -9.97 0.76 13.80
C VAL A 174 -9.38 0.70 12.40
N ILE A 175 -9.04 -0.50 11.93
CA ILE A 175 -8.32 -0.69 10.65
C ILE A 175 -8.99 -1.78 9.82
N GLY A 176 -9.36 -1.46 8.57
CA GLY A 176 -9.80 -2.45 7.61
C GLY A 176 -8.67 -3.39 7.20
N VAL A 177 -8.92 -4.71 7.25
CA VAL A 177 -7.91 -5.74 6.98
C VAL A 177 -8.04 -6.30 5.56
N GLY A 178 -7.01 -6.08 4.73
CA GLY A 178 -6.83 -6.71 3.42
C GLY A 178 -5.64 -7.67 3.44
N SER A 179 -4.43 -7.18 3.16
CA SER A 179 -3.19 -7.98 3.26
C SER A 179 -2.72 -8.22 4.70
N GLY A 180 -3.25 -7.49 5.66
CA GLY A 180 -2.76 -7.48 7.04
C GLY A 180 -1.64 -6.47 7.31
N GLY A 181 -0.95 -5.96 6.30
CA GLY A 181 0.21 -5.08 6.48
C GLY A 181 -0.08 -3.84 7.31
N THR A 182 -1.18 -3.14 7.01
CA THR A 182 -1.55 -1.92 7.74
C THR A 182 -1.81 -2.20 9.21
N VAL A 183 -2.66 -3.19 9.51
CA VAL A 183 -3.00 -3.51 10.91
C VAL A 183 -1.77 -3.99 11.67
N THR A 184 -0.92 -4.81 11.07
CA THR A 184 0.31 -5.31 11.69
C THR A 184 1.27 -4.17 12.01
N GLY A 185 1.67 -3.38 11.01
CA GLY A 185 2.66 -2.33 11.21
C GLY A 185 2.18 -1.20 12.12
N VAL A 186 0.92 -0.77 11.98
CA VAL A 186 0.33 0.23 12.89
C VAL A 186 0.21 -0.31 14.31
N ALA A 187 -0.24 -1.56 14.48
CA ALA A 187 -0.37 -2.19 15.79
C ALA A 187 0.99 -2.31 16.49
N GLU A 188 2.02 -2.77 15.81
CA GLU A 188 3.38 -2.88 16.39
C GLU A 188 3.89 -1.52 16.87
N TYR A 189 3.73 -0.47 16.04
CA TYR A 189 4.17 0.88 16.42
C TYR A 189 3.37 1.43 17.61
N ILE A 190 2.04 1.39 17.54
CA ILE A 190 1.17 1.98 18.59
C ILE A 190 1.27 1.21 19.90
N LYS A 191 1.33 -0.13 19.85
CA LYS A 191 1.47 -0.95 21.05
C LYS A 191 2.84 -0.81 21.72
N ALA A 192 3.88 -0.53 20.97
CA ALA A 192 5.19 -0.20 21.52
C ALA A 192 5.19 1.15 22.27
N TRP A 193 4.37 2.11 21.81
CA TRP A 193 4.20 3.39 22.47
C TRP A 193 3.24 3.31 23.67
N ASN A 194 2.07 2.72 23.51
CA ASN A 194 1.09 2.50 24.57
C ASN A 194 0.30 1.19 24.34
N SER A 195 0.59 0.18 25.14
CA SER A 195 -0.03 -1.15 25.04
C SER A 195 -1.54 -1.17 25.37
N MET A 196 -2.06 -0.13 26.03
CA MET A 196 -3.48 -0.03 26.42
C MET A 196 -4.38 0.37 25.24
N ILE A 197 -3.86 1.00 24.18
CA ILE A 197 -4.64 1.38 23.00
C ILE A 197 -5.15 0.11 22.30
N ARG A 198 -6.44 0.05 22.07
CA ARG A 198 -7.06 -1.09 21.37
C ARG A 198 -6.84 -0.99 19.87
N ILE A 199 -6.53 -2.12 19.22
CA ILE A 199 -6.50 -2.26 17.76
C ILE A 199 -7.68 -3.15 17.37
N VAL A 200 -8.53 -2.65 16.47
CA VAL A 200 -9.81 -3.29 16.08
C VAL A 200 -9.89 -3.43 14.56
#